data_128b1bb67e5448031c7e0da7b51f6447
#
_entry.id   128b1bb67e5448031c7e0da7b51f6447
#
_cell.length_a   1.000
_cell.length_b   1.000
_cell.length_c   1.000
_cell.angle_alpha   90.00
_cell.angle_beta   90.00
_cell.angle_gamma   90.00
#
_symmetry.space_group_name_H-M   'P 1'
#
loop_
_entity.id
_entity.type
_entity.pdbx_description
1 polymer ?
#
loop_
_entity_poly.entity_id
_entity_poly.type
_entity_poly.pdbx_seq_one_letter_code
_entity_poly.pdbx_strand_id
1 'polypeptide(L)'
;MEYKGSSVYDQTDFLKNYMTRRNRSDSPNNAIEGPIMYELIGSFQDSSILDLGCGDASFGKELLQLGAKNYTGIEGSKQMVEVARSNILKQNGTIHLETMESYNYPQEAFDLVTSRFAIHYVSDINRLFQEVHKTLKENGKFVFSIQHPLTTSSFASKESGDKRGNWIVDDYFHEGERKEPWIDQIVVKYHRTIEHYFMALKQAGFSVLDLREGTPKREDFSSEDEFMRRHRIPIVLAFSCVK
;
A
#
# COMPACT_ATOMS: atom_id res chain seq x y z
N MET A 1 18.30 -7.14 -12.85
CA MET A 1 18.42 -7.67 -11.48
C MET A 1 17.00 -7.77 -10.93
N GLU A 2 16.70 -8.79 -10.13
CA GLU A 2 15.35 -8.97 -9.55
C GLU A 2 15.36 -8.53 -8.09
N TYR A 3 14.35 -7.76 -7.70
CA TYR A 3 14.22 -7.23 -6.34
C TYR A 3 12.95 -7.74 -5.68
N LYS A 4 13.06 -8.20 -4.43
CA LYS A 4 11.92 -8.64 -3.60
C LYS A 4 11.59 -7.59 -2.56
N GLY A 5 10.29 -7.35 -2.39
CA GLY A 5 9.78 -6.39 -1.40
C GLY A 5 10.36 -4.99 -1.58
N SER A 6 10.74 -4.38 -0.47
CA SER A 6 11.26 -3.01 -0.39
C SER A 6 12.71 -2.83 -0.88
N SER A 7 13.44 -3.92 -1.14
CA SER A 7 14.86 -3.84 -1.50
C SER A 7 15.16 -3.05 -2.79
N VAL A 8 14.20 -2.91 -3.69
CA VAL A 8 14.36 -2.09 -4.90
C VAL A 8 14.53 -0.61 -4.59
N TYR A 9 13.95 -0.13 -3.49
CA TYR A 9 14.04 1.27 -3.07
C TYR A 9 15.41 1.65 -2.49
N ASP A 10 16.28 0.67 -2.25
CA ASP A 10 17.68 0.90 -1.87
C ASP A 10 18.58 1.20 -3.09
N GLN A 11 18.02 1.17 -4.31
CA GLN A 11 18.67 1.63 -5.51
C GLN A 11 18.43 3.13 -5.70
N THR A 12 19.46 3.95 -5.57
CA THR A 12 19.35 5.43 -5.53
C THR A 12 18.60 6.00 -6.74
N ASP A 13 18.94 5.56 -7.95
CA ASP A 13 18.28 6.05 -9.17
C ASP A 13 16.81 5.61 -9.24
N PHE A 14 16.52 4.39 -8.82
CA PHE A 14 15.14 3.90 -8.72
C PHE A 14 14.34 4.73 -7.72
N LEU A 15 14.86 4.94 -6.52
CA LEU A 15 14.19 5.72 -5.48
C LEU A 15 13.90 7.15 -5.96
N LYS A 16 14.87 7.83 -6.56
CA LYS A 16 14.69 9.18 -7.11
C LYS A 16 13.59 9.22 -8.16
N ASN A 17 13.59 8.31 -9.11
CA ASN A 17 12.58 8.22 -10.16
C ASN A 17 11.19 7.87 -9.58
N TYR A 18 11.14 6.97 -8.60
CA TYR A 18 9.91 6.61 -7.91
C TYR A 18 9.31 7.82 -7.17
N MET A 19 10.11 8.54 -6.36
CA MET A 19 9.65 9.72 -5.63
C MET A 19 9.15 10.82 -6.57
N THR A 20 9.83 11.06 -7.68
CA THR A 20 9.39 12.01 -8.71
C THR A 20 8.01 11.65 -9.27
N ARG A 21 7.76 10.36 -9.53
CA ARG A 21 6.46 9.88 -10.04
C ARG A 21 5.37 9.90 -8.98
N ARG A 22 5.70 9.48 -7.75
CA ARG A 22 4.76 9.39 -6.61
C ARG A 22 4.27 10.77 -6.18
N ASN A 23 5.16 11.76 -6.16
CA ASN A 23 4.85 13.09 -5.65
C ASN A 23 4.07 13.99 -6.63
N ARG A 24 3.79 13.52 -7.85
CA ARG A 24 2.89 14.25 -8.75
C ARG A 24 1.47 14.28 -8.16
N SER A 25 0.77 15.40 -8.32
CA SER A 25 -0.62 15.55 -7.88
C SER A 25 -1.55 14.50 -8.52
N ASP A 26 -1.34 14.19 -9.80
CA ASP A 26 -2.10 13.22 -10.59
C ASP A 26 -1.56 11.78 -10.50
N SER A 27 -0.67 11.48 -9.54
CA SER A 27 -0.22 10.11 -9.31
C SER A 27 -1.36 9.24 -8.77
N PRO A 28 -1.35 7.93 -9.02
CA PRO A 28 -2.34 7.02 -8.43
C PRO A 28 -2.43 7.11 -6.91
N ASN A 29 -1.30 7.35 -6.25
CA ASN A 29 -1.26 7.52 -4.80
C ASN A 29 -2.02 8.76 -4.31
N ASN A 30 -1.92 9.88 -5.04
CA ASN A 30 -2.48 11.14 -4.62
C ASN A 30 -3.91 11.35 -5.17
N ALA A 31 -4.13 11.06 -6.45
CA ALA A 31 -5.39 11.34 -7.13
C ALA A 31 -6.47 10.24 -6.94
N ILE A 32 -6.08 9.01 -6.59
CA ILE A 32 -7.03 7.90 -6.52
C ILE A 32 -7.02 7.25 -5.14
N GLU A 33 -5.85 6.79 -4.69
CA GLU A 33 -5.74 5.96 -3.49
C GLU A 33 -5.86 6.78 -2.20
N GLY A 34 -5.16 7.92 -2.11
CA GLY A 34 -5.15 8.78 -0.92
C GLY A 34 -6.54 9.18 -0.43
N PRO A 35 -7.42 9.77 -1.29
CA PRO A 35 -8.78 10.12 -0.91
C PRO A 35 -9.57 8.93 -0.34
N ILE A 36 -9.45 7.74 -0.93
CA ILE A 36 -10.13 6.52 -0.47
C ILE A 36 -9.61 6.08 0.89
N MET A 37 -8.29 6.14 1.10
CA MET A 37 -7.70 5.76 2.39
C MET A 37 -8.23 6.65 3.52
N TYR A 38 -8.29 7.96 3.32
CA TYR A 38 -8.86 8.87 4.33
C TYR A 38 -10.35 8.61 4.59
N GLU A 39 -11.14 8.35 3.53
CA GLU A 39 -12.56 8.01 3.66
C GLU A 39 -12.74 6.72 4.48
N LEU A 40 -11.98 5.65 4.18
CA LEU A 40 -12.09 4.36 4.83
C LEU A 40 -11.58 4.37 6.28
N ILE A 41 -10.52 5.12 6.56
CA ILE A 41 -10.00 5.29 7.92
C ILE A 41 -11.04 6.01 8.79
N GLY A 42 -11.64 7.06 8.29
CA GLY A 42 -12.60 7.89 9.04
C GLY A 42 -11.93 8.60 10.21
N SER A 43 -12.53 8.54 11.39
CA SER A 43 -11.97 9.17 12.59
C SER A 43 -10.80 8.35 13.16
N PHE A 44 -9.70 9.04 13.48
CA PHE A 44 -8.49 8.47 14.07
C PHE A 44 -7.87 9.38 15.15
N GLN A 45 -8.65 10.34 15.64
CA GLN A 45 -8.22 11.23 16.72
C GLN A 45 -7.79 10.42 17.93
N ASP A 46 -6.68 10.83 18.58
CA ASP A 46 -6.08 10.15 19.73
C ASP A 46 -5.72 8.67 19.53
N SER A 47 -5.69 8.18 18.26
CA SER A 47 -5.39 6.80 17.94
C SER A 47 -3.89 6.51 17.89
N SER A 48 -3.51 5.33 18.37
CA SER A 48 -2.19 4.72 18.14
C SER A 48 -2.22 3.99 16.80
N ILE A 49 -1.36 4.39 15.87
CA ILE A 49 -1.37 3.94 14.47
C ILE A 49 -0.12 3.12 14.16
N LEU A 50 -0.30 1.97 13.49
CA LEU A 50 0.76 1.19 12.86
C LEU A 50 0.60 1.30 11.33
N ASP A 51 1.68 1.65 10.63
CA ASP A 51 1.70 1.76 9.16
C ASP A 51 2.69 0.77 8.55
N LEU A 52 2.16 -0.20 7.81
CA LEU A 52 2.92 -1.32 7.23
C LEU A 52 3.41 -0.97 5.83
N GLY A 53 4.72 -0.86 5.65
CA GLY A 53 5.34 -0.37 4.43
C GLY A 53 5.15 1.12 4.29
N CYS A 54 5.53 1.88 5.33
CA CYS A 54 5.24 3.31 5.44
C CYS A 54 5.98 4.20 4.42
N GLY A 55 6.95 3.66 3.70
CA GLY A 55 7.75 4.39 2.74
C GLY A 55 8.48 5.56 3.39
N ASP A 56 8.29 6.77 2.84
CA ASP A 56 8.84 8.01 3.38
C ASP A 56 8.10 8.59 4.60
N ALA A 57 7.07 7.89 5.11
CA ALA A 57 6.20 8.30 6.20
C ALA A 57 5.50 9.67 6.02
N SER A 58 5.36 10.16 4.79
CA SER A 58 4.60 11.40 4.53
C SER A 58 3.17 11.28 5.02
N PHE A 59 2.53 10.12 4.80
CA PHE A 59 1.19 9.84 5.30
C PHE A 59 1.12 9.83 6.84
N GLY A 60 2.07 9.19 7.50
CA GLY A 60 2.16 9.20 8.96
C GLY A 60 2.35 10.59 9.55
N LYS A 61 3.14 11.44 8.88
CA LYS A 61 3.29 12.84 9.23
C LYS A 61 1.95 13.59 9.19
N GLU A 62 1.17 13.40 8.14
CA GLU A 62 -0.15 14.00 8.00
C GLU A 62 -1.10 13.51 9.08
N LEU A 63 -1.15 12.20 9.37
CA LEU A 63 -2.00 11.65 10.43
C LEU A 63 -1.65 12.22 11.81
N LEU A 64 -0.35 12.36 12.12
CA LEU A 64 0.09 12.99 13.37
C LEU A 64 -0.30 14.49 13.45
N GLN A 65 -0.18 15.21 12.36
CA GLN A 65 -0.62 16.62 12.28
C GLN A 65 -2.14 16.79 12.42
N LEU A 66 -2.89 15.78 11.99
CA LEU A 66 -4.35 15.76 12.07
C LEU A 66 -4.88 15.17 13.38
N GLY A 67 -4.01 14.82 14.36
CA GLY A 67 -4.42 14.48 15.71
C GLY A 67 -4.29 13.02 16.11
N ALA A 68 -3.56 12.19 15.33
CA ALA A 68 -3.17 10.87 15.83
C ALA A 68 -2.30 11.01 17.09
N LYS A 69 -2.49 10.11 18.06
CA LYS A 69 -1.76 10.11 19.34
C LYS A 69 -0.30 9.76 19.16
N ASN A 70 -0.04 8.70 18.43
CA ASN A 70 1.30 8.26 18.04
C ASN A 70 1.26 7.48 16.73
N TYR A 71 2.43 7.35 16.12
CA TYR A 71 2.59 6.66 14.84
C TYR A 71 3.81 5.73 14.89
N THR A 72 3.62 4.49 14.46
CA THR A 72 4.69 3.52 14.26
C THR A 72 4.72 3.12 12.80
N GLY A 73 5.80 3.42 12.09
CA GLY A 73 6.00 3.01 10.70
C GLY A 73 6.98 1.85 10.60
N ILE A 74 6.65 0.88 9.76
CA ILE A 74 7.53 -0.23 9.40
C ILE A 74 7.92 -0.08 7.94
N GLU A 75 9.20 -0.08 7.65
CA GLU A 75 9.72 0.02 6.29
C GLU A 75 11.02 -0.81 6.15
N GLY A 76 11.08 -1.60 5.10
CA GLY A 76 12.20 -2.51 4.86
C GLY A 76 13.35 -1.89 4.04
N SER A 77 13.14 -0.75 3.36
CA SER A 77 14.20 -0.03 2.66
C SER A 77 14.93 0.91 3.59
N LYS A 78 16.25 0.76 3.66
CA LYS A 78 17.11 1.63 4.47
C LYS A 78 17.04 3.09 4.00
N GLN A 79 17.05 3.34 2.69
CA GLN A 79 16.98 4.69 2.14
C GLN A 79 15.63 5.35 2.44
N MET A 80 14.52 4.60 2.33
CA MET A 80 13.19 5.10 2.69
C MET A 80 13.10 5.43 4.18
N VAL A 81 13.65 4.58 5.05
CA VAL A 81 13.66 4.81 6.51
C VAL A 81 14.41 6.09 6.89
N GLU A 82 15.51 6.42 6.22
CA GLU A 82 16.22 7.67 6.45
C GLU A 82 15.36 8.90 6.13
N VAL A 83 14.63 8.86 5.01
CA VAL A 83 13.67 9.92 4.64
C VAL A 83 12.51 9.97 5.63
N ALA A 84 11.93 8.81 5.97
CA ALA A 84 10.82 8.70 6.91
C ALA A 84 11.14 9.31 8.27
N ARG A 85 12.29 8.96 8.84
CA ARG A 85 12.75 9.52 10.11
C ARG A 85 12.91 11.04 10.08
N SER A 86 13.41 11.58 8.96
CA SER A 86 13.48 13.03 8.75
C SER A 86 12.09 13.68 8.72
N ASN A 87 11.14 13.06 8.06
CA ASN A 87 9.76 13.58 7.92
C ASN A 87 9.02 13.66 9.25
N ILE A 88 9.26 12.73 10.20
CA ILE A 88 8.55 12.69 11.49
C ILE A 88 9.41 13.17 12.68
N LEU A 89 10.61 13.70 12.46
CA LEU A 89 11.64 13.99 13.48
C LEU A 89 11.14 14.80 14.69
N LYS A 90 10.12 15.63 14.52
CA LYS A 90 9.57 16.51 15.59
C LYS A 90 8.16 16.08 16.02
N GLN A 91 7.77 14.87 15.69
CA GLN A 91 6.43 14.36 15.96
C GLN A 91 6.47 13.11 16.83
N ASN A 92 5.34 12.71 17.38
CA ASN A 92 5.23 11.50 18.21
C ASN A 92 5.16 10.24 17.33
N GLY A 93 6.25 9.95 16.62
CA GLY A 93 6.35 8.82 15.71
C GLY A 93 7.68 8.06 15.81
N THR A 94 7.64 6.78 15.47
CA THR A 94 8.80 5.88 15.43
C THR A 94 8.84 5.15 14.10
N ILE A 95 10.03 5.00 13.50
CA ILE A 95 10.23 4.23 12.27
C ILE A 95 11.19 3.07 12.53
N HIS A 96 10.73 1.86 12.22
CA HIS A 96 11.50 0.63 12.29
C HIS A 96 12.00 0.24 10.91
N LEU A 97 13.31 -0.06 10.82
CA LEU A 97 13.89 -0.68 9.64
C LEU A 97 13.68 -2.19 9.74
N GLU A 98 12.51 -2.62 9.34
CA GLU A 98 12.08 -4.02 9.39
C GLU A 98 11.12 -4.31 8.24
N THR A 99 11.00 -5.58 7.83
CA THR A 99 9.96 -6.01 6.90
C THR A 99 8.67 -6.33 7.67
N MET A 100 7.55 -6.33 6.96
CA MET A 100 6.26 -6.74 7.55
C MET A 100 6.28 -8.17 8.09
N GLU A 101 7.12 -9.04 7.48
CA GLU A 101 7.26 -10.44 7.89
C GLU A 101 8.15 -10.65 9.12
N SER A 102 9.09 -9.71 9.37
CA SER A 102 10.07 -9.82 10.48
C SER A 102 9.68 -9.03 11.72
N TYR A 103 8.76 -8.06 11.58
CA TYR A 103 8.35 -7.22 12.71
C TYR A 103 7.70 -8.04 13.82
N ASN A 104 8.08 -7.72 15.06
CA ASN A 104 7.47 -8.32 16.24
C ASN A 104 6.23 -7.53 16.64
N TYR A 105 5.06 -8.00 16.22
CA TYR A 105 3.77 -7.35 16.47
C TYR A 105 3.38 -7.41 17.94
N PRO A 106 3.35 -6.27 18.68
CA PRO A 106 2.87 -6.26 20.05
C PRO A 106 1.36 -6.54 20.10
N GLN A 107 0.90 -7.27 21.10
CA GLN A 107 -0.53 -7.58 21.24
C GLN A 107 -1.34 -6.35 21.66
N GLU A 108 -2.52 -6.16 21.06
CA GLU A 108 -3.52 -5.13 21.43
C GLU A 108 -2.94 -3.73 21.64
N ALA A 109 -2.03 -3.33 20.76
CA ALA A 109 -1.27 -2.10 20.90
C ALA A 109 -1.83 -0.93 20.08
N PHE A 110 -2.51 -1.23 18.96
CA PHE A 110 -2.91 -0.21 18.00
C PHE A 110 -4.42 -0.11 17.83
N ASP A 111 -4.90 1.12 17.68
CA ASP A 111 -6.30 1.41 17.36
C ASP A 111 -6.57 1.32 15.86
N LEU A 112 -5.53 1.61 15.06
CA LEU A 112 -5.58 1.59 13.60
C LEU A 112 -4.28 0.97 13.04
N VAL A 113 -4.44 0.03 12.12
CA VAL A 113 -3.35 -0.44 11.26
C VAL A 113 -3.63 0.01 9.83
N THR A 114 -2.64 0.60 9.17
CA THR A 114 -2.73 1.01 7.77
C THR A 114 -1.67 0.32 6.92
N SER A 115 -1.92 0.20 5.62
CA SER A 115 -0.90 -0.16 4.64
C SER A 115 -1.28 0.38 3.26
N ARG A 116 -0.37 1.12 2.63
CA ARG A 116 -0.64 1.78 1.34
C ARG A 116 0.25 1.20 0.25
N PHE A 117 -0.35 0.48 -0.71
CA PHE A 117 0.36 -0.15 -1.83
C PHE A 117 1.57 -1.01 -1.44
N ALA A 118 1.53 -1.69 -0.28
CA ALA A 118 2.66 -2.47 0.22
C ALA A 118 2.38 -3.97 0.38
N ILE A 119 1.17 -4.38 0.77
CA ILE A 119 0.85 -5.78 1.10
C ILE A 119 1.05 -6.75 -0.08
N HIS A 120 0.91 -6.29 -1.31
CA HIS A 120 1.14 -7.14 -2.49
C HIS A 120 2.63 -7.54 -2.71
N TYR A 121 3.55 -7.05 -1.88
CA TYR A 121 4.93 -7.53 -1.83
C TYR A 121 5.12 -8.71 -0.86
N VAL A 122 4.17 -8.97 0.03
CA VAL A 122 4.25 -10.03 1.04
C VAL A 122 3.84 -11.38 0.45
N SER A 123 4.67 -12.40 0.66
CA SER A 123 4.42 -13.75 0.16
C SER A 123 3.34 -14.50 0.94
N ASP A 124 3.28 -14.34 2.26
CA ASP A 124 2.30 -14.98 3.15
C ASP A 124 1.39 -13.94 3.81
N ILE A 125 0.30 -13.60 3.13
CA ILE A 125 -0.68 -12.66 3.68
C ILE A 125 -1.53 -13.25 4.81
N ASN A 126 -1.69 -14.58 4.84
CA ASN A 126 -2.49 -15.21 5.90
C ASN A 126 -1.81 -14.99 7.26
N ARG A 127 -0.50 -15.24 7.32
CA ARG A 127 0.29 -14.94 8.51
C ARG A 127 0.26 -13.45 8.85
N LEU A 128 0.49 -12.58 7.86
CA LEU A 128 0.45 -11.14 8.07
C LEU A 128 -0.89 -10.68 8.66
N PHE A 129 -2.00 -11.11 8.09
CA PHE A 129 -3.33 -10.70 8.57
C PHE A 129 -3.63 -11.22 9.98
N GLN A 130 -3.15 -12.41 10.34
CA GLN A 130 -3.24 -12.91 11.72
C GLN A 130 -2.44 -12.03 12.70
N GLU A 131 -1.22 -11.63 12.35
CA GLU A 131 -0.41 -10.74 13.19
C GLU A 131 -1.04 -9.34 13.30
N VAL A 132 -1.59 -8.80 12.20
CA VAL A 132 -2.35 -7.54 12.23
C VAL A 132 -3.58 -7.65 13.13
N HIS A 133 -4.32 -8.75 13.06
CA HIS A 133 -5.47 -8.96 13.92
C HIS A 133 -5.08 -9.00 15.41
N LYS A 134 -3.99 -9.69 15.76
CA LYS A 134 -3.50 -9.77 17.15
C LYS A 134 -3.01 -8.43 17.68
N THR A 135 -2.36 -7.62 16.85
CA THR A 135 -1.79 -6.33 17.29
C THR A 135 -2.83 -5.22 17.43
N LEU A 136 -3.98 -5.37 16.78
CA LEU A 136 -5.11 -4.46 16.95
C LEU A 136 -5.79 -4.66 18.30
N LYS A 137 -6.18 -3.56 18.93
CA LYS A 137 -7.09 -3.54 20.06
C LYS A 137 -8.48 -4.01 19.64
N GLU A 138 -9.32 -4.31 20.62
CA GLU A 138 -10.73 -4.60 20.39
C GLU A 138 -11.42 -3.44 19.63
N ASN A 139 -12.19 -3.75 18.60
CA ASN A 139 -12.78 -2.80 17.67
C ASN A 139 -11.76 -1.94 16.87
N GLY A 140 -10.48 -2.31 16.90
CA GLY A 140 -9.44 -1.67 16.11
C GLY A 140 -9.63 -1.92 14.61
N LYS A 141 -9.25 -0.94 13.78
CA LYS A 141 -9.44 -0.97 12.33
C LYS A 141 -8.17 -1.39 11.60
N PHE A 142 -8.34 -2.15 10.53
CA PHE A 142 -7.32 -2.40 9.52
C PHE A 142 -7.78 -1.85 8.17
N VAL A 143 -7.07 -0.85 7.65
CA VAL A 143 -7.37 -0.21 6.36
C VAL A 143 -6.15 -0.30 5.47
N PHE A 144 -6.30 -0.92 4.30
CA PHE A 144 -5.17 -1.07 3.39
C PHE A 144 -5.56 -0.97 1.92
N SER A 145 -4.60 -0.59 1.11
CA SER A 145 -4.69 -0.57 -0.34
C SER A 145 -3.65 -1.46 -0.99
N ILE A 146 -4.00 -2.01 -2.14
CA ILE A 146 -3.14 -2.83 -2.98
C ILE A 146 -3.29 -2.44 -4.45
N GLN A 147 -2.34 -2.85 -5.27
CA GLN A 147 -2.58 -2.86 -6.72
C GLN A 147 -3.75 -3.79 -7.02
N HIS A 148 -4.69 -3.31 -7.82
CA HIS A 148 -5.87 -4.08 -8.16
C HIS A 148 -5.50 -5.41 -8.85
N PRO A 149 -6.11 -6.56 -8.50
CA PRO A 149 -5.80 -7.86 -9.08
C PRO A 149 -5.86 -7.92 -10.61
N LEU A 150 -6.74 -7.18 -11.25
CA LEU A 150 -6.75 -7.05 -12.72
C LEU A 150 -5.45 -6.49 -13.30
N THR A 151 -4.69 -5.70 -12.51
CA THR A 151 -3.42 -5.13 -12.97
C THR A 151 -2.20 -5.97 -12.61
N THR A 152 -2.34 -6.88 -11.65
CA THR A 152 -1.27 -7.79 -11.22
C THR A 152 -1.37 -9.19 -11.83
N SER A 153 -2.48 -9.54 -12.46
CA SER A 153 -2.70 -10.84 -13.11
C SER A 153 -1.67 -11.06 -14.22
N SER A 154 -1.44 -10.06 -15.08
CA SER A 154 -0.44 -10.10 -16.13
C SER A 154 0.30 -8.76 -16.27
N PHE A 155 1.61 -8.83 -16.50
CA PHE A 155 2.45 -7.67 -16.85
C PHE A 155 2.85 -7.61 -18.31
N ALA A 156 2.30 -8.48 -19.18
CA ALA A 156 2.61 -8.50 -20.60
C ALA A 156 2.41 -7.14 -21.30
N SER A 157 1.41 -6.36 -20.87
CA SER A 157 1.18 -5.00 -21.40
C SER A 157 2.22 -3.95 -20.96
N LYS A 158 3.23 -4.32 -20.16
CA LYS A 158 4.36 -3.46 -19.76
C LYS A 158 5.69 -3.80 -20.44
N GLU A 159 5.74 -4.81 -21.27
CA GLU A 159 6.98 -5.26 -21.91
C GLU A 159 7.64 -4.19 -22.79
N SER A 160 6.86 -3.22 -23.29
CA SER A 160 7.36 -2.08 -24.07
C SER A 160 7.97 -0.96 -23.22
N GLY A 161 7.95 -1.05 -21.89
CA GLY A 161 8.56 -0.07 -20.98
C GLY A 161 7.81 1.25 -20.81
N ASP A 162 6.84 1.56 -21.66
CA ASP A 162 6.11 2.82 -21.67
C ASP A 162 4.77 2.77 -20.90
N LYS A 163 4.03 3.88 -20.94
CA LYS A 163 2.68 3.94 -20.39
C LYS A 163 1.81 2.90 -21.09
N ARG A 164 1.15 2.04 -20.29
CA ARG A 164 0.21 1.05 -20.81
C ARG A 164 -0.87 1.73 -21.68
N GLY A 165 -0.94 1.38 -22.94
CA GLY A 165 -2.05 1.74 -23.82
C GLY A 165 -3.25 0.80 -23.66
N ASN A 166 -2.97 -0.49 -23.37
CA ASN A 166 -3.96 -1.51 -23.10
C ASN A 166 -3.59 -2.29 -21.85
N TRP A 167 -4.58 -2.97 -21.23
CA TRP A 167 -4.38 -3.91 -20.15
C TRP A 167 -4.70 -5.32 -20.64
N ILE A 168 -3.71 -6.18 -20.58
CA ILE A 168 -3.89 -7.62 -20.79
C ILE A 168 -4.21 -8.21 -19.43
N VAL A 169 -5.42 -8.75 -19.27
CA VAL A 169 -5.86 -9.47 -18.07
C VAL A 169 -5.85 -10.94 -18.43
N ASP A 170 -4.87 -11.65 -17.92
CA ASP A 170 -4.68 -13.09 -18.16
C ASP A 170 -4.13 -13.74 -16.89
N ASP A 171 -4.22 -15.06 -16.78
CA ASP A 171 -3.76 -15.83 -15.62
C ASP A 171 -4.33 -15.38 -14.26
N TYR A 172 -5.55 -14.81 -14.25
CA TYR A 172 -6.16 -14.24 -13.05
C TYR A 172 -6.34 -15.25 -11.91
N PHE A 173 -6.62 -16.51 -12.21
CA PHE A 173 -6.78 -17.55 -11.21
C PHE A 173 -5.48 -18.31 -10.88
N HIS A 174 -4.41 -18.06 -11.60
CA HIS A 174 -3.08 -18.54 -11.26
C HIS A 174 -2.41 -17.55 -10.31
N GLU A 175 -2.57 -17.77 -9.02
CA GLU A 175 -1.99 -16.90 -7.99
C GLU A 175 -0.49 -17.15 -7.79
N GLY A 176 0.16 -16.21 -7.10
CA GLY A 176 1.56 -16.35 -6.71
C GLY A 176 2.47 -15.26 -7.26
N GLU A 177 3.75 -15.59 -7.33
CA GLU A 177 4.80 -14.64 -7.71
C GLU A 177 4.60 -14.11 -9.13
N ARG A 178 4.79 -12.79 -9.28
CA ARG A 178 4.83 -12.08 -10.56
C ARG A 178 6.05 -11.17 -10.61
N LYS A 179 6.63 -11.06 -11.80
CA LYS A 179 7.78 -10.20 -12.09
C LYS A 179 7.32 -8.99 -12.87
N GLU A 180 7.22 -7.84 -12.20
CA GLU A 180 6.79 -6.59 -12.83
C GLU A 180 8.00 -5.81 -13.35
N PRO A 181 8.09 -5.49 -14.66
CA PRO A 181 8.98 -4.46 -15.17
C PRO A 181 8.55 -3.10 -14.62
N TRP A 182 9.41 -2.43 -13.83
CA TRP A 182 9.07 -1.15 -13.22
C TRP A 182 10.30 -0.27 -13.01
N ILE A 183 10.30 0.92 -13.61
CA ILE A 183 11.40 1.90 -13.53
C ILE A 183 12.76 1.22 -13.82
N ASP A 184 12.87 0.57 -14.98
CA ASP A 184 14.09 -0.12 -15.46
C ASP A 184 14.59 -1.27 -14.57
N GLN A 185 13.76 -1.75 -13.63
CA GLN A 185 14.05 -2.90 -12.78
C GLN A 185 12.94 -3.95 -12.89
N ILE A 186 13.25 -5.15 -12.43
CA ILE A 186 12.25 -6.22 -12.24
C ILE A 186 11.91 -6.30 -10.75
N VAL A 187 10.66 -6.07 -10.42
CA VAL A 187 10.17 -6.10 -9.04
C VAL A 187 9.22 -7.27 -8.83
N VAL A 188 9.51 -8.08 -7.84
CA VAL A 188 8.68 -9.23 -7.48
C VAL A 188 7.49 -8.77 -6.66
N LYS A 189 6.30 -9.19 -7.09
CA LYS A 189 5.02 -9.00 -6.41
C LYS A 189 4.25 -10.31 -6.37
N TYR A 190 3.24 -10.38 -5.53
CA TYR A 190 2.38 -11.56 -5.44
C TYR A 190 0.97 -11.20 -5.91
N HIS A 191 0.57 -11.83 -7.01
CA HIS A 191 -0.79 -11.76 -7.50
C HIS A 191 -1.71 -12.65 -6.65
N ARG A 192 -2.85 -12.12 -6.29
CA ARG A 192 -3.96 -12.84 -5.63
C ARG A 192 -5.28 -12.30 -6.16
N THR A 193 -6.28 -13.15 -6.18
CA THR A 193 -7.64 -12.72 -6.54
C THR A 193 -8.26 -11.83 -5.46
N ILE A 194 -9.31 -11.09 -5.80
CA ILE A 194 -10.10 -10.33 -4.81
C ILE A 194 -10.67 -11.28 -3.75
N GLU A 195 -11.17 -12.44 -4.19
CA GLU A 195 -11.71 -13.47 -3.30
C GLU A 195 -10.66 -13.95 -2.29
N HIS A 196 -9.41 -14.19 -2.73
CA HIS A 196 -8.34 -14.61 -1.84
C HIS A 196 -8.10 -13.58 -0.72
N TYR A 197 -7.98 -12.29 -1.04
CA TYR A 197 -7.83 -11.24 -0.03
C TYR A 197 -9.00 -11.23 0.95
N PHE A 198 -10.22 -11.30 0.44
CA PHE A 198 -11.43 -11.33 1.27
C PHE A 198 -11.47 -12.54 2.20
N MET A 199 -11.18 -13.73 1.69
CA MET A 199 -11.18 -14.96 2.47
C MET A 199 -10.04 -15.00 3.51
N ALA A 200 -8.85 -14.50 3.16
CA ALA A 200 -7.74 -14.39 4.11
C ALA A 200 -8.05 -13.45 5.28
N LEU A 201 -8.73 -12.33 5.04
CA LEU A 201 -9.22 -11.43 6.09
C LEU A 201 -10.21 -12.13 7.02
N LYS A 202 -11.21 -12.82 6.46
CA LYS A 202 -12.18 -13.59 7.25
C LYS A 202 -11.52 -14.69 8.08
N GLN A 203 -10.58 -15.43 7.51
CA GLN A 203 -9.84 -16.49 8.21
C GLN A 203 -8.97 -15.94 9.34
N ALA A 204 -8.46 -14.73 9.21
CA ALA A 204 -7.71 -14.05 10.27
C ALA A 204 -8.61 -13.50 11.41
N GLY A 205 -9.94 -13.52 11.25
CA GLY A 205 -10.91 -13.06 12.25
C GLY A 205 -11.53 -11.68 11.98
N PHE A 206 -11.16 -11.03 10.87
CA PHE A 206 -11.70 -9.71 10.54
C PHE A 206 -13.15 -9.75 10.02
N SER A 207 -13.92 -8.74 10.43
CA SER A 207 -15.15 -8.34 9.75
C SER A 207 -14.81 -7.29 8.69
N VAL A 208 -15.03 -7.60 7.40
CA VAL A 208 -14.82 -6.66 6.30
C VAL A 208 -16.00 -5.68 6.29
N LEU A 209 -15.72 -4.40 6.50
CA LEU A 209 -16.73 -3.33 6.55
C LEU A 209 -16.97 -2.72 5.17
N ASP A 210 -15.89 -2.55 4.40
CA ASP A 210 -15.96 -1.87 3.12
C ASP A 210 -14.88 -2.38 2.15
N LEU A 211 -15.18 -2.27 0.86
CA LEU A 211 -14.29 -2.53 -0.26
C LEU A 211 -14.47 -1.42 -1.28
N ARG A 212 -13.36 -0.82 -1.73
CA ARG A 212 -13.35 0.22 -2.76
C ARG A 212 -12.43 -0.15 -3.90
N GLU A 213 -12.93 -0.03 -5.12
CA GLU A 213 -12.10 0.07 -6.32
C GLU A 213 -11.89 1.55 -6.62
N GLY A 214 -10.65 2.00 -6.70
CA GLY A 214 -10.33 3.40 -6.84
C GLY A 214 -10.85 4.02 -8.15
N THR A 215 -11.97 4.72 -8.10
CA THR A 215 -12.51 5.44 -9.26
C THR A 215 -11.86 6.82 -9.39
N PRO A 216 -11.15 7.11 -10.50
CA PRO A 216 -10.58 8.42 -10.75
C PRO A 216 -11.66 9.49 -10.89
N LYS A 217 -11.42 10.67 -10.33
CA LYS A 217 -12.26 11.86 -10.54
C LYS A 217 -11.57 12.79 -11.53
N ARG A 218 -12.34 13.40 -12.46
CA ARG A 218 -11.77 14.22 -13.51
C ARG A 218 -10.98 15.42 -12.99
N GLU A 219 -11.46 16.04 -11.90
CA GLU A 219 -10.85 17.19 -11.26
C GLU A 219 -9.45 16.93 -10.70
N ASP A 220 -9.10 15.67 -10.40
CA ASP A 220 -7.80 15.30 -9.82
C ASP A 220 -6.70 15.13 -10.88
N PHE A 221 -7.02 15.34 -12.17
CA PHE A 221 -6.09 15.14 -13.28
C PHE A 221 -5.93 16.40 -14.11
N SER A 222 -4.68 16.79 -14.36
CA SER A 222 -4.34 17.92 -15.23
C SER A 222 -4.54 17.63 -16.72
N SER A 223 -4.54 16.35 -17.10
CA SER A 223 -4.64 15.89 -18.50
C SER A 223 -5.87 15.00 -18.68
N GLU A 224 -6.66 15.29 -19.73
CA GLU A 224 -7.78 14.42 -20.15
C GLU A 224 -7.31 13.01 -20.51
N ASP A 225 -6.20 12.91 -21.24
CA ASP A 225 -5.64 11.62 -21.67
C ASP A 225 -5.24 10.76 -20.48
N GLU A 226 -4.65 11.35 -19.42
CA GLU A 226 -4.27 10.62 -18.21
C GLU A 226 -5.51 10.18 -17.43
N PHE A 227 -6.51 11.05 -17.27
CA PHE A 227 -7.79 10.70 -16.68
C PHE A 227 -8.46 9.54 -17.41
N MET A 228 -8.66 9.68 -18.73
CA MET A 228 -9.29 8.64 -19.54
C MET A 228 -8.53 7.32 -19.48
N ARG A 229 -7.20 7.38 -19.46
CA ARG A 229 -6.36 6.19 -19.29
C ARG A 229 -6.59 5.51 -17.93
N ARG A 230 -6.72 6.28 -16.85
CA ARG A 230 -6.96 5.73 -15.49
C ARG A 230 -8.40 5.26 -15.29
N HIS A 231 -9.34 5.83 -16.00
CA HIS A 231 -10.77 5.48 -15.89
C HIS A 231 -11.14 4.18 -16.61
N ARG A 232 -10.23 3.58 -17.39
CA ARG A 232 -10.52 2.39 -18.20
C ARG A 232 -10.53 1.10 -17.41
N ILE A 233 -9.76 1.02 -16.31
CA ILE A 233 -9.60 -0.19 -15.50
C ILE A 233 -9.22 0.21 -14.07
N PRO A 234 -9.77 -0.43 -13.04
CA PRO A 234 -9.37 -0.15 -11.66
C PRO A 234 -7.91 -0.54 -11.43
N ILE A 235 -7.14 0.35 -10.82
CA ILE A 235 -5.72 0.13 -10.49
C ILE A 235 -5.46 0.04 -9.00
N VAL A 236 -6.46 0.41 -8.21
CA VAL A 236 -6.44 0.40 -6.75
C VAL A 236 -7.58 -0.49 -6.26
N LEU A 237 -7.28 -1.35 -5.29
CA LEU A 237 -8.26 -2.03 -4.47
C LEU A 237 -7.95 -1.72 -3.00
N ALA A 238 -8.94 -1.27 -2.25
CA ALA A 238 -8.79 -0.97 -0.83
C ALA A 238 -9.85 -1.67 0.01
N PHE A 239 -9.47 -2.06 1.22
CA PHE A 239 -10.34 -2.70 2.20
C PHE A 239 -10.34 -1.92 3.51
N SER A 240 -11.47 -1.89 4.17
CA SER A 240 -11.63 -1.50 5.57
C SER A 240 -12.21 -2.67 6.36
N CYS A 241 -11.54 -3.01 7.45
CA CYS A 241 -11.88 -4.15 8.29
C CYS A 241 -11.85 -3.75 9.77
N VAL A 242 -12.57 -4.49 10.59
CA VAL A 242 -12.55 -4.35 12.06
C VAL A 242 -12.25 -5.69 12.71
N LYS A 243 -11.49 -5.67 13.81
CA LYS A 243 -11.27 -6.80 14.71
C LYS A 243 -12.52 -7.13 15.49
#